data_4102da94174f258e749f555e770f8493
#
_entry.id   4102da94174f258e749f555e770f8493
#
_cell.length_a   1.000
_cell.length_b   1.000
_cell.length_c   1.000
_cell.angle_alpha   90.00
_cell.angle_beta   90.00
_cell.angle_gamma   90.00
#
_symmetry.space_group_name_H-M   'P 1'
#
loop_
_entity.id
_entity.type
_entity.pdbx_description
1 polymer ?
#
loop_
_entity_poly.entity_id
_entity_poly.type
_entity_poly.pdbx_seq_one_letter_code
_entity_poly.pdbx_strand_id
1 'polypeptide(L)'
;MKSAVFYGKHDLRVEEYAQPEVGPEDVLIQVKACGICGTDVHIYEGDKGAAEVTPPTILGHEFSGVVVKTGDKVTEYRAGDRVCIDPNCYCGACDACRNGEAHFCEHMIGYGTTVNGGFAEYCAVNYRQVYRLGENTTFEQGAMAEPVACCPHGLDMCEIRPGHQVVVIGGGMIGLLMVQLAKLAGAAKVALLEPDH
;
A
#
# COMPACT_ATOMS: atom_id res chain seq x y z
N MET A 1 8.78 7.65 18.81
CA MET A 1 9.29 7.30 17.46
C MET A 1 9.12 8.48 16.53
N LYS A 2 10.04 8.65 15.58
CA LYS A 2 9.90 9.68 14.56
C LYS A 2 8.79 9.34 13.58
N SER A 3 7.90 10.29 13.33
CA SER A 3 6.76 10.10 12.42
C SER A 3 6.42 11.38 11.69
N ALA A 4 5.93 11.27 10.46
CA ALA A 4 5.32 12.37 9.73
C ALA A 4 3.81 12.32 9.93
N VAL A 5 3.27 13.23 10.73
CA VAL A 5 1.88 13.27 11.17
C VAL A 5 1.12 14.31 10.38
N PHE A 6 0.04 13.92 9.76
CA PHE A 6 -0.88 14.80 9.04
C PHE A 6 -1.92 15.38 10.01
N TYR A 7 -1.99 16.72 10.07
CA TYR A 7 -2.92 17.48 10.90
C TYR A 7 -4.03 18.18 10.12
N GLY A 8 -3.94 18.16 8.80
CA GLY A 8 -4.91 18.80 7.91
C GLY A 8 -4.22 19.33 6.65
N LYS A 9 -5.01 20.00 5.82
CA LYS A 9 -4.52 20.56 4.54
C LYS A 9 -3.24 21.38 4.75
N HIS A 10 -2.17 21.01 4.02
CA HIS A 10 -0.84 21.63 4.05
C HIS A 10 -0.14 21.58 5.43
N ASP A 11 -0.62 20.73 6.34
CA ASP A 11 -0.04 20.59 7.68
C ASP A 11 0.40 19.14 7.91
N LEU A 12 1.64 18.84 7.50
CA LEU A 12 2.34 17.57 7.76
C LEU A 12 3.58 17.88 8.60
N ARG A 13 3.70 17.30 9.79
CA ARG A 13 4.75 17.59 10.75
C ARG A 13 5.58 16.35 11.03
N VAL A 14 6.90 16.52 11.02
CA VAL A 14 7.82 15.47 11.49
C VAL A 14 8.08 15.69 12.97
N GLU A 15 7.62 14.77 13.79
CA GLU A 15 7.68 14.89 15.25
C GLU A 15 7.85 13.53 15.95
N GLU A 16 8.13 13.59 17.25
CA GLU A 16 8.11 12.40 18.10
C GLU A 16 6.65 11.99 18.40
N TYR A 17 6.28 10.78 18.02
CA TYR A 17 4.96 10.21 18.22
C TYR A 17 5.04 8.93 19.06
N ALA A 18 3.96 8.57 19.72
CA ALA A 18 3.92 7.33 20.48
C ALA A 18 4.11 6.11 19.56
N GLN A 19 4.91 5.14 20.00
CA GLN A 19 5.00 3.87 19.29
C GLN A 19 3.66 3.12 19.39
N PRO A 20 3.16 2.49 18.32
CA PRO A 20 1.88 1.79 18.36
C PRO A 20 1.93 0.61 19.30
N GLU A 21 0.84 0.37 20.01
CA GLU A 21 0.61 -0.85 20.75
C GLU A 21 0.39 -2.02 19.80
N VAL A 22 0.83 -3.21 20.19
CA VAL A 22 0.70 -4.44 19.40
C VAL A 22 -0.49 -5.23 19.94
N GLY A 23 -1.57 -5.27 19.18
CA GLY A 23 -2.72 -6.11 19.47
C GLY A 23 -2.43 -7.61 19.33
N PRO A 24 -3.33 -8.47 19.81
CA PRO A 24 -3.11 -9.92 19.78
C PRO A 24 -2.88 -10.50 18.37
N GLU A 25 -3.46 -9.88 17.34
CA GLU A 25 -3.38 -10.30 15.93
C GLU A 25 -2.49 -9.38 15.09
N ASP A 26 -1.69 -8.51 15.72
CA ASP A 26 -0.85 -7.56 15.00
C ASP A 26 0.62 -7.99 14.96
N VAL A 27 1.32 -7.51 13.97
CA VAL A 27 2.78 -7.50 13.89
C VAL A 27 3.26 -6.04 13.92
N LEU A 28 4.27 -5.77 14.74
CA LEU A 28 4.98 -4.50 14.75
C LEU A 28 6.11 -4.56 13.73
N ILE A 29 6.02 -3.71 12.73
CA ILE A 29 6.98 -3.62 11.65
C ILE A 29 7.86 -2.39 11.87
N GLN A 30 9.18 -2.58 11.93
CA GLN A 30 10.13 -1.49 11.75
C GLN A 30 10.19 -1.13 10.28
N VAL A 31 9.65 0.01 9.89
CA VAL A 31 9.58 0.46 8.50
C VAL A 31 11.00 0.76 7.99
N LYS A 32 11.34 0.25 6.81
CA LYS A 32 12.63 0.44 6.15
C LYS A 32 12.52 1.27 4.88
N ALA A 33 11.40 1.17 4.19
CA ALA A 33 11.05 1.96 3.02
C ALA A 33 9.54 2.19 2.98
N CYS A 34 9.13 3.39 2.60
CA CYS A 34 7.74 3.74 2.34
C CYS A 34 7.67 4.62 1.11
N GLY A 35 6.82 4.26 0.14
CA GLY A 35 6.51 5.06 -1.03
C GLY A 35 5.64 6.26 -0.68
N ILE A 36 5.67 7.28 -1.53
CA ILE A 36 4.74 8.41 -1.50
C ILE A 36 3.80 8.25 -2.69
N CYS A 37 2.54 8.00 -2.40
CA CYS A 37 1.49 7.83 -3.41
C CYS A 37 0.87 9.18 -3.79
N GLY A 38 0.28 9.26 -4.98
CA GLY A 38 -0.58 10.38 -5.35
C GLY A 38 -1.73 10.62 -4.36
N THR A 39 -2.23 9.56 -3.73
CA THR A 39 -3.22 9.65 -2.64
C THR A 39 -2.73 10.46 -1.45
N ASP A 40 -1.46 10.29 -1.03
CA ASP A 40 -0.88 11.09 0.07
C ASP A 40 -0.81 12.57 -0.30
N VAL A 41 -0.48 12.87 -1.57
CA VAL A 41 -0.45 14.25 -2.10
C VAL A 41 -1.86 14.86 -2.11
N HIS A 42 -2.87 14.14 -2.59
CA HIS A 42 -4.26 14.61 -2.58
C HIS A 42 -4.77 14.86 -1.16
N ILE A 43 -4.46 13.97 -0.21
CA ILE A 43 -4.79 14.17 1.21
C ILE A 43 -4.11 15.43 1.74
N TYR A 44 -2.82 15.63 1.44
CA TYR A 44 -2.08 16.82 1.86
C TYR A 44 -2.66 18.12 1.28
N GLU A 45 -3.13 18.10 0.02
CA GLU A 45 -3.81 19.23 -0.63
C GLU A 45 -5.24 19.44 -0.12
N GLY A 46 -5.76 18.54 0.71
CA GLY A 46 -7.11 18.61 1.28
C GLY A 46 -8.20 18.20 0.30
N ASP A 47 -7.83 17.46 -0.74
CA ASP A 47 -8.78 16.86 -1.68
C ASP A 47 -9.46 15.66 -1.01
N LYS A 48 -10.70 15.38 -1.42
CA LYS A 48 -11.36 14.13 -1.05
C LYS A 48 -10.71 12.98 -1.81
N GLY A 49 -9.83 12.26 -1.14
CA GLY A 49 -9.22 11.03 -1.66
C GLY A 49 -10.18 9.84 -1.65
N ALA A 50 -9.66 8.66 -1.91
CA ALA A 50 -10.40 7.40 -1.86
C ALA A 50 -10.95 7.07 -0.46
N ALA A 51 -10.41 7.68 0.60
CA ALA A 51 -10.86 7.54 1.97
C ALA A 51 -10.83 8.90 2.69
N GLU A 52 -11.77 9.10 3.61
CA GLU A 52 -11.77 10.27 4.47
C GLU A 52 -10.74 10.07 5.59
N VAL A 53 -9.76 10.96 5.66
CA VAL A 53 -8.71 10.94 6.69
C VAL A 53 -9.13 11.83 7.86
N THR A 54 -9.10 11.28 9.06
CA THR A 54 -9.37 12.02 10.29
C THR A 54 -8.06 12.38 11.00
N PRO A 55 -7.61 13.65 10.94
CA PRO A 55 -6.39 14.06 11.64
C PRO A 55 -6.53 13.98 13.18
N PRO A 56 -5.45 13.73 13.93
CA PRO A 56 -4.09 13.47 13.43
C PRO A 56 -3.90 12.04 12.94
N THR A 57 -3.26 11.85 11.78
CA THR A 57 -3.02 10.52 11.19
C THR A 57 -1.62 10.46 10.59
N ILE A 58 -0.91 9.37 10.79
CA ILE A 58 0.34 9.07 10.10
C ILE A 58 -0.03 8.45 8.74
N LEU A 59 0.33 9.12 7.64
CA LEU A 59 0.06 8.65 6.29
C LEU A 59 1.06 7.58 5.83
N GLY A 60 1.03 7.22 4.55
CA GLY A 60 1.92 6.25 3.90
C GLY A 60 1.40 4.82 3.99
N HIS A 61 1.07 4.25 2.83
CA HIS A 61 0.41 2.94 2.70
C HIS A 61 1.20 1.96 1.82
N GLU A 62 2.30 2.38 1.23
CA GLU A 62 3.17 1.59 0.37
C GLU A 62 4.49 1.30 1.11
N PHE A 63 4.51 0.37 2.08
CA PHE A 63 5.72 0.19 2.88
C PHE A 63 6.16 -1.25 3.08
N SER A 64 7.43 -1.38 3.41
CA SER A 64 8.09 -2.61 3.75
C SER A 64 9.02 -2.43 4.95
N GLY A 65 9.36 -3.52 5.61
CA GLY A 65 10.22 -3.45 6.78
C GLY A 65 10.55 -4.81 7.39
N VAL A 66 10.89 -4.78 8.66
CA VAL A 66 11.25 -5.96 9.45
C VAL A 66 10.30 -6.08 10.62
N VAL A 67 9.74 -7.27 10.82
CA VAL A 67 8.95 -7.60 12.02
C VAL A 67 9.86 -7.52 13.24
N VAL A 68 9.47 -6.75 14.25
CA VAL A 68 10.22 -6.63 15.51
C VAL A 68 9.48 -7.22 16.70
N LYS A 69 8.15 -7.33 16.63
CA LYS A 69 7.30 -7.93 17.65
C LYS A 69 6.02 -8.47 17.02
N THR A 70 5.47 -9.53 17.59
CA THR A 70 4.18 -10.12 17.20
C THR A 70 3.25 -10.16 18.39
N GLY A 71 1.95 -10.08 18.12
CA GLY A 71 0.90 -10.38 19.08
C GLY A 71 0.86 -11.88 19.42
N ASP A 72 0.21 -12.23 20.52
CA ASP A 72 0.19 -13.57 21.09
C ASP A 72 -0.59 -14.61 20.26
N LYS A 73 -1.45 -14.16 19.36
CA LYS A 73 -2.18 -15.02 18.41
C LYS A 73 -1.48 -15.18 17.06
N VAL A 74 -0.38 -14.46 16.82
CA VAL A 74 0.36 -14.52 15.56
C VAL A 74 1.37 -15.66 15.61
N THR A 75 1.18 -16.67 14.77
CA THR A 75 2.06 -17.85 14.67
C THR A 75 2.85 -17.88 13.37
N GLU A 76 2.41 -17.13 12.37
CA GLU A 76 2.96 -17.11 11.01
C GLU A 76 4.23 -16.27 10.88
N TYR A 77 4.41 -15.28 11.75
CA TYR A 77 5.53 -14.33 11.70
C TYR A 77 6.33 -14.32 12.98
N ARG A 78 7.61 -13.93 12.87
CA ARG A 78 8.53 -13.76 14.00
C ARG A 78 9.44 -12.55 13.79
N ALA A 79 10.03 -12.06 14.85
CA ALA A 79 11.03 -11.00 14.78
C ALA A 79 12.17 -11.39 13.82
N GLY A 80 12.55 -10.45 12.96
CA GLY A 80 13.52 -10.63 11.90
C GLY A 80 12.93 -10.95 10.52
N ASP A 81 11.66 -11.33 10.43
CA ASP A 81 11.02 -11.55 9.12
C ASP A 81 10.97 -10.24 8.33
N ARG A 82 11.38 -10.31 7.05
CA ARG A 82 11.32 -9.19 6.11
C ARG A 82 9.97 -9.22 5.40
N VAL A 83 9.25 -8.10 5.41
CA VAL A 83 7.86 -8.06 5.00
C VAL A 83 7.49 -6.80 4.23
N CYS A 84 6.45 -6.88 3.40
CA CYS A 84 5.64 -5.78 2.91
C CYS A 84 4.19 -5.97 3.37
N ILE A 85 3.34 -4.98 3.08
CA ILE A 85 1.95 -5.02 3.53
C ILE A 85 0.97 -4.81 2.38
N ASP A 86 -0.26 -5.32 2.58
CA ASP A 86 -1.46 -4.81 1.93
C ASP A 86 -2.10 -3.79 2.90
N PRO A 87 -2.25 -2.52 2.50
CA PRO A 87 -2.83 -1.52 3.41
C PRO A 87 -4.32 -1.71 3.68
N ASN A 88 -5.02 -2.55 2.90
CA ASN A 88 -6.46 -2.69 2.94
C ASN A 88 -6.90 -3.86 3.82
N CYS A 89 -7.29 -3.58 5.06
CA CYS A 89 -7.81 -4.58 5.97
C CYS A 89 -9.34 -4.62 5.92
N TYR A 90 -9.88 -5.63 5.27
CA TYR A 90 -11.32 -5.82 5.12
C TYR A 90 -11.92 -6.65 6.26
N CYS A 91 -13.20 -6.43 6.57
CA CYS A 91 -13.85 -7.04 7.73
C CYS A 91 -14.16 -8.54 7.57
N GLY A 92 -14.21 -9.06 6.34
CA GLY A 92 -14.53 -10.45 6.03
C GLY A 92 -15.99 -10.85 6.30
N ALA A 93 -16.86 -9.94 6.74
CA ALA A 93 -18.19 -10.27 7.24
C ALA A 93 -19.35 -9.53 6.55
N CYS A 94 -19.13 -8.36 5.93
CA CYS A 94 -20.15 -7.64 5.17
C CYS A 94 -20.49 -8.35 3.85
N ASP A 95 -21.55 -7.92 3.19
CA ASP A 95 -22.05 -8.56 1.98
C ASP A 95 -21.00 -8.55 0.85
N ALA A 96 -20.30 -7.44 0.63
CA ALA A 96 -19.23 -7.37 -0.35
C ALA A 96 -18.12 -8.39 -0.07
N CYS A 97 -17.66 -8.51 1.18
CA CYS A 97 -16.65 -9.50 1.55
C CYS A 97 -17.12 -10.95 1.32
N ARG A 98 -18.36 -11.26 1.68
CA ARG A 98 -18.92 -12.61 1.52
C ARG A 98 -19.14 -13.00 0.05
N ASN A 99 -19.32 -12.01 -0.81
CA ASN A 99 -19.47 -12.20 -2.25
C ASN A 99 -18.11 -12.22 -3.01
N GLY A 100 -16.99 -12.15 -2.30
CA GLY A 100 -15.64 -12.13 -2.92
C GLY A 100 -15.22 -10.77 -3.46
N GLU A 101 -15.94 -9.72 -3.13
CA GLU A 101 -15.70 -8.34 -3.54
C GLU A 101 -15.14 -7.52 -2.37
N ALA A 102 -14.13 -8.05 -1.68
CA ALA A 102 -13.57 -7.46 -0.45
C ALA A 102 -13.05 -6.02 -0.64
N HIS A 103 -12.66 -5.64 -1.86
CA HIS A 103 -12.27 -4.28 -2.20
C HIS A 103 -13.41 -3.24 -2.08
N PHE A 104 -14.67 -3.69 -2.01
CA PHE A 104 -15.85 -2.87 -1.68
C PHE A 104 -16.31 -3.03 -0.23
N CYS A 105 -15.44 -3.48 0.68
CA CYS A 105 -15.79 -3.66 2.08
C CYS A 105 -16.30 -2.36 2.71
N GLU A 106 -17.50 -2.41 3.30
CA GLU A 106 -18.13 -1.28 3.98
C GLU A 106 -17.39 -0.82 5.25
N HIS A 107 -16.57 -1.72 5.81
CA HIS A 107 -15.81 -1.51 7.05
C HIS A 107 -14.29 -1.61 6.79
N MET A 108 -13.84 -1.13 5.64
CA MET A 108 -12.43 -1.15 5.27
C MET A 108 -11.61 -0.30 6.24
N ILE A 109 -10.53 -0.89 6.74
CA ILE A 109 -9.47 -0.16 7.45
C ILE A 109 -8.31 0.01 6.47
N GLY A 110 -7.87 1.25 6.25
CA GLY A 110 -6.74 1.57 5.39
C GLY A 110 -5.54 2.06 6.22
N TYR A 111 -4.47 1.27 6.27
CA TYR A 111 -3.22 1.71 6.90
C TYR A 111 -2.62 2.87 6.09
N GLY A 112 -2.33 3.98 6.79
CA GLY A 112 -1.82 5.21 6.15
C GLY A 112 -2.90 6.09 5.51
N THR A 113 -4.19 5.77 5.74
CA THR A 113 -5.33 6.59 5.32
C THR A 113 -6.34 6.75 6.45
N THR A 114 -7.07 5.69 6.82
CA THR A 114 -8.06 5.75 7.90
C THR A 114 -7.46 5.46 9.29
N VAL A 115 -6.31 4.79 9.32
CA VAL A 115 -5.49 4.55 10.51
C VAL A 115 -4.02 4.83 10.21
N ASN A 116 -3.18 4.93 11.25
CA ASN A 116 -1.75 5.22 11.10
C ASN A 116 -1.04 4.23 10.19
N GLY A 117 -0.15 4.73 9.34
CA GLY A 117 0.61 4.00 8.33
C GLY A 117 2.12 4.08 8.47
N GLY A 118 2.79 4.02 7.32
CA GLY A 118 4.23 3.79 7.17
C GLY A 118 5.13 5.03 7.18
N PHE A 119 4.60 6.25 7.23
CA PHE A 119 5.45 7.44 7.38
C PHE A 119 5.94 7.61 8.83
N ALA A 120 6.41 6.51 9.42
CA ALA A 120 6.92 6.40 10.78
C ALA A 120 8.03 5.35 10.86
N GLU A 121 8.77 5.35 11.97
CA GLU A 121 9.76 4.29 12.21
C GLU A 121 9.13 2.92 12.45
N TYR A 122 7.89 2.87 12.98
CA TYR A 122 7.17 1.63 13.28
C TYR A 122 5.68 1.76 12.92
N CYS A 123 5.11 0.66 12.42
CA CYS A 123 3.68 0.51 12.19
C CYS A 123 3.21 -0.85 12.72
N ALA A 124 2.08 -0.89 13.44
CA ALA A 124 1.42 -2.13 13.83
C ALA A 124 0.36 -2.47 12.78
N VAL A 125 0.44 -3.67 12.22
CA VAL A 125 -0.40 -4.13 11.12
C VAL A 125 -0.98 -5.50 11.47
N ASN A 126 -2.26 -5.74 11.17
CA ASN A 126 -2.86 -7.06 11.33
C ASN A 126 -2.08 -8.08 10.49
N TYR A 127 -1.74 -9.23 11.08
CA TYR A 127 -0.86 -10.22 10.44
C TYR A 127 -1.39 -10.74 9.10
N ARG A 128 -2.69 -10.68 8.84
CA ARG A 128 -3.33 -11.11 7.58
C ARG A 128 -3.00 -10.19 6.41
N GLN A 129 -2.57 -8.98 6.70
CA GLN A 129 -2.19 -7.96 5.72
C GLN A 129 -0.67 -7.91 5.49
N VAL A 130 0.07 -8.87 6.03
CA VAL A 130 1.53 -8.90 5.98
C VAL A 130 2.00 -10.03 5.07
N TYR A 131 2.98 -9.75 4.22
CA TYR A 131 3.53 -10.68 3.25
C TYR A 131 5.05 -10.75 3.34
N ARG A 132 5.62 -11.96 3.34
CA ARG A 132 7.08 -12.13 3.37
C ARG A 132 7.72 -11.67 2.08
N LEU A 133 8.82 -10.93 2.18
CA LEU A 133 9.68 -10.63 1.06
C LEU A 133 10.61 -11.82 0.76
N GLY A 134 10.86 -12.05 -0.51
CA GLY A 134 11.91 -12.98 -0.94
C GLY A 134 13.30 -12.52 -0.47
N GLU A 135 14.23 -13.45 -0.33
CA GLU A 135 15.58 -13.19 0.21
C GLU A 135 16.34 -12.10 -0.59
N ASN A 136 16.15 -12.05 -1.90
CA ASN A 136 16.81 -11.11 -2.80
C ASN A 136 16.02 -9.82 -3.06
N THR A 137 14.85 -9.64 -2.46
CA THR A 137 14.03 -8.45 -2.64
C THR A 137 14.52 -7.35 -1.68
N THR A 138 14.83 -6.16 -2.17
CA THR A 138 15.17 -5.02 -1.30
C THR A 138 13.92 -4.47 -0.62
N PHE A 139 14.08 -3.61 0.40
CA PHE A 139 12.93 -2.99 1.05
C PHE A 139 12.25 -1.97 0.13
N GLU A 140 13.00 -1.27 -0.70
CA GLU A 140 12.43 -0.37 -1.72
C GLU A 140 11.56 -1.14 -2.71
N GLN A 141 12.03 -2.31 -3.18
CA GLN A 141 11.22 -3.20 -4.01
C GLN A 141 9.99 -3.74 -3.25
N GLY A 142 10.16 -4.04 -1.95
CA GLY A 142 9.07 -4.47 -1.09
C GLY A 142 8.01 -3.39 -0.90
N ALA A 143 8.40 -2.12 -0.78
CA ALA A 143 7.47 -0.99 -0.72
C ALA A 143 6.67 -0.82 -2.02
N MET A 144 7.24 -1.23 -3.16
CA MET A 144 6.55 -1.23 -4.45
C MET A 144 5.51 -2.36 -4.62
N ALA A 145 5.40 -3.29 -3.66
CA ALA A 145 4.49 -4.43 -3.80
C ALA A 145 3.02 -3.98 -3.92
N GLU A 146 2.62 -2.97 -3.16
CA GLU A 146 1.25 -2.43 -3.20
C GLU A 146 0.93 -1.80 -4.57
N PRO A 147 1.66 -0.79 -5.07
CA PRO A 147 1.36 -0.21 -6.37
C PRO A 147 1.51 -1.19 -7.53
N VAL A 148 2.44 -2.16 -7.43
CA VAL A 148 2.51 -3.25 -8.41
C VAL A 148 1.25 -4.11 -8.36
N ALA A 149 0.68 -4.41 -7.19
CA ALA A 149 -0.52 -5.23 -7.08
C ALA A 149 -1.77 -4.56 -7.70
N CYS A 150 -1.85 -3.24 -7.68
CA CYS A 150 -2.92 -2.50 -8.36
C CYS A 150 -2.88 -2.67 -9.89
N CYS A 151 -1.68 -2.76 -10.47
CA CYS A 151 -1.51 -2.82 -11.91
C CYS A 151 -2.05 -4.13 -12.55
N PRO A 152 -1.77 -5.36 -12.05
CA PRO A 152 -2.37 -6.58 -12.57
C PRO A 152 -3.90 -6.56 -12.55
N HIS A 153 -4.51 -6.03 -11.48
CA HIS A 153 -5.97 -5.87 -11.44
C HIS A 153 -6.47 -4.99 -12.58
N GLY A 154 -5.81 -3.87 -12.85
CA GLY A 154 -6.13 -3.00 -14.00
C GLY A 154 -5.96 -3.72 -15.35
N LEU A 155 -4.92 -4.57 -15.50
CA LEU A 155 -4.70 -5.36 -16.71
C LEU A 155 -5.77 -6.44 -16.88
N ASP A 156 -6.19 -7.10 -15.82
CA ASP A 156 -7.25 -8.10 -15.83
C ASP A 156 -8.58 -7.48 -16.28
N MET A 157 -8.90 -6.28 -15.79
CA MET A 157 -10.08 -5.53 -16.22
C MET A 157 -10.02 -5.11 -17.70
N CYS A 158 -8.83 -4.94 -18.28
CA CYS A 158 -8.63 -4.64 -19.69
C CYS A 158 -8.64 -5.90 -20.59
N GLU A 159 -8.68 -7.10 -20.01
CA GLU A 159 -8.65 -8.38 -20.74
C GLU A 159 -7.53 -8.46 -21.79
N ILE A 160 -6.31 -8.03 -21.45
CA ILE A 160 -5.20 -8.03 -22.38
C ILE A 160 -4.84 -9.48 -22.76
N ARG A 161 -4.76 -9.72 -24.08
CA ARG A 161 -4.45 -11.04 -24.67
C ARG A 161 -3.19 -10.96 -25.53
N PRO A 162 -2.49 -12.08 -25.74
CA PRO A 162 -1.36 -12.13 -26.66
C PRO A 162 -1.71 -11.58 -28.03
N GLY A 163 -0.86 -10.69 -28.54
CA GLY A 163 -1.04 -10.04 -29.83
C GLY A 163 -1.78 -8.68 -29.80
N HIS A 164 -2.40 -8.31 -28.69
CA HIS A 164 -3.05 -7.01 -28.56
C HIS A 164 -2.05 -5.84 -28.67
N GLN A 165 -2.53 -4.71 -29.15
CA GLN A 165 -1.83 -3.43 -29.10
C GLN A 165 -2.42 -2.61 -27.96
N VAL A 166 -1.57 -2.11 -27.08
CA VAL A 166 -1.97 -1.40 -25.85
C VAL A 166 -1.41 0.02 -25.89
N VAL A 167 -2.23 0.97 -25.49
CA VAL A 167 -1.80 2.36 -25.27
C VAL A 167 -1.94 2.65 -23.78
N VAL A 168 -0.86 3.13 -23.16
CA VAL A 168 -0.84 3.62 -21.78
C VAL A 168 -0.74 5.13 -21.84
N ILE A 169 -1.62 5.82 -21.12
CA ILE A 169 -1.65 7.29 -21.04
C ILE A 169 -1.20 7.67 -19.62
N GLY A 170 -0.14 8.47 -19.55
CA GLY A 170 0.55 8.85 -18.31
C GLY A 170 1.83 8.03 -18.08
N GLY A 171 2.97 8.73 -18.01
CA GLY A 171 4.32 8.16 -17.81
C GLY A 171 4.80 8.17 -16.36
N GLY A 172 3.92 8.40 -15.39
CA GLY A 172 4.23 8.28 -13.98
C GLY A 172 4.49 6.83 -13.55
N MET A 173 4.73 6.61 -12.25
CA MET A 173 5.09 5.30 -11.69
C MET A 173 4.12 4.18 -12.15
N ILE A 174 2.82 4.37 -12.00
CA ILE A 174 1.80 3.37 -12.39
C ILE A 174 1.85 3.12 -13.90
N GLY A 175 1.94 4.18 -14.73
CA GLY A 175 2.04 4.01 -16.18
C GLY A 175 3.26 3.21 -16.61
N LEU A 176 4.42 3.45 -16.01
CA LEU A 176 5.65 2.71 -16.28
C LEU A 176 5.56 1.24 -15.83
N LEU A 177 4.86 0.94 -14.75
CA LEU A 177 4.54 -0.43 -14.33
C LEU A 177 3.59 -1.10 -15.33
N MET A 178 2.52 -0.40 -15.73
CA MET A 178 1.54 -0.91 -16.70
C MET A 178 2.19 -1.24 -18.05
N VAL A 179 3.13 -0.43 -18.54
CA VAL A 179 3.88 -0.73 -19.78
C VAL A 179 4.63 -2.05 -19.69
N GLN A 180 5.32 -2.30 -18.56
CA GLN A 180 6.08 -3.53 -18.35
C GLN A 180 5.13 -4.73 -18.23
N LEU A 181 4.10 -4.61 -17.42
CA LEU A 181 3.14 -5.68 -17.16
C LEU A 181 2.30 -6.01 -18.40
N ALA A 182 1.88 -5.02 -19.19
CA ALA A 182 1.20 -5.26 -20.47
C ALA A 182 2.08 -6.07 -21.45
N LYS A 183 3.39 -5.81 -21.47
CA LYS A 183 4.34 -6.63 -22.24
C LYS A 183 4.39 -8.07 -21.72
N LEU A 184 4.47 -8.26 -20.41
CA LEU A 184 4.47 -9.58 -19.78
C LEU A 184 3.15 -10.33 -20.03
N ALA A 185 2.01 -9.63 -20.09
CA ALA A 185 0.71 -10.19 -20.44
C ALA A 185 0.60 -10.59 -21.94
N GLY A 186 1.62 -10.33 -22.75
CA GLY A 186 1.69 -10.75 -24.15
C GLY A 186 1.27 -9.70 -25.17
N ALA A 187 1.14 -8.43 -24.80
CA ALA A 187 0.87 -7.36 -25.75
C ALA A 187 1.97 -7.30 -26.83
N ALA A 188 1.58 -7.37 -28.10
CA ALA A 188 2.52 -7.31 -29.23
C ALA A 188 3.17 -5.93 -29.35
N LYS A 189 2.41 -4.87 -29.02
CA LYS A 189 2.91 -3.49 -29.03
C LYS A 189 2.33 -2.75 -27.82
N VAL A 190 3.18 -1.98 -27.14
CA VAL A 190 2.76 -1.04 -26.10
C VAL A 190 3.29 0.34 -26.47
N ALA A 191 2.41 1.33 -26.53
CA ALA A 191 2.76 2.73 -26.69
C ALA A 191 2.47 3.48 -25.39
N LEU A 192 3.41 4.31 -24.96
CA LEU A 192 3.24 5.21 -23.82
C LEU A 192 3.08 6.64 -24.33
N LEU A 193 2.04 7.32 -23.87
CA LEU A 193 1.81 8.74 -24.11
C LEU A 193 2.00 9.49 -22.79
N GLU A 194 2.95 10.43 -22.79
CA GLU A 194 3.21 11.33 -21.66
C GLU A 194 3.23 12.77 -22.20
N PRO A 195 2.29 13.63 -21.76
CA PRO A 195 2.23 15.01 -22.24
C PRO A 195 3.30 15.92 -21.62
N ASP A 196 3.78 15.58 -20.42
CA ASP A 196 4.81 16.35 -19.74
C ASP A 196 6.19 15.73 -19.96
N HIS A 197 7.16 16.56 -20.37
CA HIS A 197 8.55 16.18 -20.64
C HIS A 197 9.49 16.54 -19.50
#